data_f5b364ab1c53c1a44bbced442a5527ff
#
_entry.id   f5b364ab1c53c1a44bbced442a5527ff
#
_cell.length_a   1.000
_cell.length_b   1.000
_cell.length_c   1.000
_cell.angle_alpha   90.00
_cell.angle_beta   90.00
_cell.angle_gamma   90.00
#
_symmetry.space_group_name_H-M   'P 1'
#
loop_
_entity.id
_entity.type
_entity.pdbx_description
1 polymer ?
#
loop_
_entity_poly.entity_id
_entity_poly.type
_entity_poly.pdbx_seq_one_letter_code
_entity_poly.pdbx_strand_id
1 'polypeptide(L)'
;LALGAVLALAAFGLVLTTNRTTVLWSLAALAITLAYPYAKRLVSMPQAVLGVAFSFGIPMAFAAVQSRVPAIAWVLLAGNLFWVLAYDTEYAMVDRDDDLRIGMKTSAITLGRLDVPAIMLFYAAYLSIWVLALSDMAQSAIFLIAIGVAAGQAVWHWTLIRHRARDGCFRAFRLNHWMGATVFGGIVLSHALAAAGV
;
A
#
# COMPACT_ATOMS: atom_id res chain seq x y z
N LEU A 1 -21.46 -10.64 -7.86
CA LEU A 1 -21.11 -11.74 -6.93
C LEU A 1 -20.44 -12.90 -7.68
N ALA A 2 -20.99 -13.41 -8.79
CA ALA A 2 -20.42 -14.55 -9.53
C ALA A 2 -18.98 -14.32 -10.00
N LEU A 3 -18.68 -13.16 -10.61
CA LEU A 3 -17.32 -12.81 -11.03
C LEU A 3 -16.35 -12.77 -9.85
N GLY A 4 -16.75 -12.17 -8.72
CA GLY A 4 -15.92 -12.12 -7.51
C GLY A 4 -15.62 -13.52 -6.96
N ALA A 5 -16.60 -14.43 -6.98
CA ALA A 5 -16.40 -15.81 -6.56
C ALA A 5 -15.43 -16.55 -7.49
N VAL A 6 -15.56 -16.39 -8.81
CA VAL A 6 -14.65 -17.01 -9.80
C VAL A 6 -13.22 -16.50 -9.60
N LEU A 7 -13.03 -15.20 -9.42
CA LEU A 7 -11.70 -14.62 -9.17
C LEU A 7 -11.10 -15.11 -7.85
N ALA A 8 -11.89 -15.20 -6.79
CA ALA A 8 -11.45 -15.72 -5.50
C ALA A 8 -11.04 -17.20 -5.59
N LEU A 9 -11.81 -18.02 -6.29
CA LEU A 9 -11.48 -19.43 -6.53
C LEU A 9 -10.23 -19.59 -7.38
N ALA A 10 -10.06 -18.79 -8.43
CA ALA A 10 -8.85 -18.79 -9.24
C ALA A 10 -7.61 -18.38 -8.42
N ALA A 11 -7.73 -17.30 -7.62
CA ALA A 11 -6.66 -16.86 -6.72
C ALA A 11 -6.32 -17.94 -5.69
N PHE A 12 -7.31 -18.59 -5.10
CA PHE A 12 -7.08 -19.68 -4.15
C PHE A 12 -6.44 -20.89 -4.82
N GLY A 13 -6.85 -21.23 -6.05
CA GLY A 13 -6.20 -22.26 -6.86
C GLY A 13 -4.71 -21.98 -7.07
N LEU A 14 -4.33 -20.74 -7.36
CA LEU A 14 -2.91 -20.33 -7.44
C LEU A 14 -2.19 -20.45 -6.09
N VAL A 15 -2.83 -20.08 -4.99
CA VAL A 15 -2.26 -20.23 -3.64
C VAL A 15 -1.99 -21.69 -3.31
N LEU A 16 -2.85 -22.62 -3.73
CA LEU A 16 -2.67 -24.05 -3.52
C LEU A 16 -1.45 -24.65 -4.26
N THR A 17 -0.93 -23.96 -5.28
CA THR A 17 0.32 -24.36 -5.96
C THR A 17 1.58 -23.98 -5.18
N THR A 18 1.45 -23.25 -4.09
CA THR A 18 2.55 -22.83 -3.21
C THR A 18 2.75 -23.83 -2.05
N ASN A 19 3.13 -23.37 -0.88
CA ASN A 19 3.35 -24.21 0.29
C ASN A 19 2.27 -24.01 1.38
N ARG A 20 2.24 -24.91 2.36
CA ARG A 20 1.26 -24.90 3.46
C ARG A 20 1.25 -23.56 4.24
N THR A 21 2.40 -22.95 4.44
CA THR A 21 2.53 -21.69 5.17
C THR A 21 1.79 -20.57 4.43
N THR A 22 1.96 -20.48 3.11
CA THR A 22 1.25 -19.50 2.27
C THR A 22 -0.26 -19.71 2.29
N VAL A 23 -0.71 -20.97 2.21
CA VAL A 23 -2.12 -21.33 2.31
C VAL A 23 -2.72 -20.85 3.64
N LEU A 24 -2.05 -21.06 4.76
CA LEU A 24 -2.50 -20.60 6.07
C LEU A 24 -2.61 -19.07 6.13
N TRP A 25 -1.60 -18.34 5.62
CA TRP A 25 -1.63 -16.87 5.59
C TRP A 25 -2.67 -16.32 4.62
N SER A 26 -2.99 -17.03 3.53
CA SER A 26 -4.05 -16.62 2.61
C SER A 26 -5.44 -16.64 3.27
N LEU A 27 -5.70 -17.53 4.22
CA LEU A 27 -6.94 -17.55 4.99
C LEU A 27 -7.06 -16.31 5.89
N ALA A 28 -5.94 -15.88 6.51
CA ALA A 28 -5.91 -14.65 7.29
C ALA A 28 -6.14 -13.41 6.40
N ALA A 29 -5.48 -13.36 5.23
CA ALA A 29 -5.70 -12.31 4.23
C ALA A 29 -7.15 -12.23 3.77
N LEU A 30 -7.78 -13.38 3.49
CA LEU A 30 -9.19 -13.46 3.11
C LEU A 30 -10.10 -12.93 4.24
N ALA A 31 -9.86 -13.33 5.49
CA ALA A 31 -10.65 -12.86 6.63
C ALA A 31 -10.61 -11.33 6.77
N ILE A 32 -9.43 -10.72 6.64
CA ILE A 32 -9.26 -9.27 6.69
C ILE A 32 -9.97 -8.59 5.51
N THR A 33 -9.85 -9.16 4.31
CA THR A 33 -10.51 -8.64 3.09
C THR A 33 -12.03 -8.66 3.23
N LEU A 34 -12.59 -9.74 3.79
CA LEU A 34 -14.03 -9.85 4.04
C LEU A 34 -14.52 -8.93 5.17
N ALA A 35 -13.66 -8.56 6.12
CA ALA A 35 -13.97 -7.62 7.19
C ALA A 35 -14.03 -6.16 6.70
N TYR A 36 -13.31 -5.81 5.63
CA TYR A 36 -13.18 -4.43 5.16
C TYR A 36 -14.51 -3.71 4.83
N PRO A 37 -15.48 -4.31 4.13
CA PRO A 37 -16.76 -3.63 3.86
C PRO A 37 -17.50 -3.20 5.13
N TYR A 38 -17.37 -3.96 6.21
CA TYR A 38 -17.97 -3.63 7.51
C TYR A 38 -17.19 -2.51 8.21
N ALA A 39 -15.89 -2.42 7.99
CA ALA A 39 -15.04 -1.39 8.57
C ALA A 39 -15.50 0.03 8.21
N LYS A 40 -15.99 0.25 6.98
CA LYS A 40 -16.53 1.56 6.53
C LYS A 40 -17.70 2.07 7.38
N ARG A 41 -18.38 1.20 8.11
CA ARG A 41 -19.49 1.57 8.99
C ARG A 41 -19.10 1.67 10.46
N LEU A 42 -18.07 0.92 10.86
CA LEU A 42 -17.72 0.74 12.26
C LEU A 42 -16.55 1.63 12.70
N VAL A 43 -15.49 1.72 11.89
CA VAL A 43 -14.26 2.44 12.27
C VAL A 43 -14.16 3.80 11.58
N SER A 44 -13.48 4.73 12.24
CA SER A 44 -13.30 6.10 11.73
C SER A 44 -12.30 6.19 10.56
N MET A 45 -11.39 5.22 10.44
CA MET A 45 -10.40 5.15 9.36
C MET A 45 -10.41 3.75 8.71
N PRO A 46 -11.42 3.42 7.90
CA PRO A 46 -11.51 2.12 7.21
C PRO A 46 -10.33 1.87 6.26
N GLN A 47 -9.66 2.93 5.81
CA GLN A 47 -8.46 2.88 5.00
C GLN A 47 -7.31 2.11 5.68
N ALA A 48 -7.25 2.10 7.01
CA ALA A 48 -6.26 1.31 7.74
C ALA A 48 -6.52 -0.20 7.58
N VAL A 49 -7.79 -0.61 7.63
CA VAL A 49 -8.16 -2.03 7.41
C VAL A 49 -7.87 -2.45 5.96
N LEU A 50 -8.18 -1.57 4.99
CA LEU A 50 -7.83 -1.79 3.59
C LEU A 50 -6.31 -1.91 3.41
N GLY A 51 -5.57 -1.01 4.07
CA GLY A 51 -4.10 -1.00 4.03
C GLY A 51 -3.50 -2.31 4.53
N VAL A 52 -4.02 -2.87 5.62
CA VAL A 52 -3.59 -4.20 6.10
C VAL A 52 -3.93 -5.26 5.05
N ALA A 53 -5.16 -5.27 4.50
CA ALA A 53 -5.59 -6.27 3.52
C ALA A 53 -4.68 -6.26 2.28
N PHE A 54 -4.40 -5.10 1.70
CA PHE A 54 -3.51 -4.97 0.54
C PHE A 54 -2.06 -5.28 0.84
N SER A 55 -1.58 -4.94 2.04
CA SER A 55 -0.20 -5.19 2.43
C SER A 55 0.07 -6.66 2.76
N PHE A 56 -0.96 -7.49 2.94
CA PHE A 56 -0.82 -8.90 3.28
C PHE A 56 -0.15 -9.74 2.19
N GLY A 57 -0.11 -9.23 0.96
CA GLY A 57 0.67 -9.83 -0.11
C GLY A 57 2.17 -9.95 0.22
N ILE A 58 2.71 -9.04 1.05
CA ILE A 58 4.13 -9.05 1.44
C ILE A 58 4.47 -10.29 2.29
N PRO A 59 3.86 -10.53 3.46
CA PRO A 59 4.13 -11.74 4.24
C PRO A 59 3.80 -13.03 3.47
N MET A 60 2.79 -13.02 2.60
CA MET A 60 2.48 -14.16 1.75
C MET A 60 3.57 -14.44 0.72
N ALA A 61 4.19 -13.42 0.14
CA ALA A 61 5.32 -13.59 -0.78
C ALA A 61 6.53 -14.22 -0.06
N PHE A 62 6.87 -13.76 1.16
CA PHE A 62 7.91 -14.39 1.98
C PHE A 62 7.56 -15.83 2.34
N ALA A 63 6.32 -16.11 2.71
CA ALA A 63 5.84 -17.46 3.00
C ALA A 63 5.99 -18.36 1.77
N ALA A 64 5.65 -17.88 0.57
CA ALA A 64 5.72 -18.64 -0.67
C ALA A 64 7.17 -19.05 -1.03
N VAL A 65 8.12 -18.13 -0.84
CA VAL A 65 9.53 -18.36 -1.21
C VAL A 65 10.31 -19.10 -0.12
N GLN A 66 10.08 -18.72 1.17
CA GLN A 66 10.92 -19.18 2.29
C GLN A 66 10.20 -20.18 3.20
N SER A 67 8.94 -20.53 2.95
CA SER A 67 8.08 -21.34 3.82
C SER A 67 7.93 -20.78 5.26
N ARG A 68 8.29 -19.51 5.47
CA ARG A 68 8.20 -18.79 6.74
C ARG A 68 7.98 -17.30 6.49
N VAL A 69 7.49 -16.59 7.52
CA VAL A 69 7.31 -15.12 7.49
C VAL A 69 8.32 -14.51 8.47
N PRO A 70 9.45 -13.96 8.00
CA PRO A 70 10.45 -13.32 8.85
C PRO A 70 9.96 -11.97 9.37
N ALA A 71 10.61 -11.44 10.42
CA ALA A 71 10.24 -10.16 11.03
C ALA A 71 10.23 -8.99 10.03
N ILE A 72 11.16 -8.97 9.07
CA ILE A 72 11.23 -7.94 8.03
C ILE A 72 9.95 -7.88 7.18
N ALA A 73 9.27 -8.99 6.94
CA ALA A 73 8.02 -8.99 6.19
C ALA A 73 6.93 -8.13 6.87
N TRP A 74 6.90 -8.13 8.20
CA TRP A 74 5.97 -7.33 8.99
C TRP A 74 6.35 -5.84 9.00
N VAL A 75 7.65 -5.53 9.00
CA VAL A 75 8.13 -4.14 8.90
C VAL A 75 7.79 -3.58 7.52
N LEU A 76 8.02 -4.34 6.45
CA LEU A 76 7.64 -3.93 5.08
C LEU A 76 6.12 -3.80 4.92
N LEU A 77 5.34 -4.71 5.53
CA LEU A 77 3.87 -4.59 5.59
C LEU A 77 3.46 -3.27 6.27
N ALA A 78 4.06 -2.95 7.43
CA ALA A 78 3.76 -1.71 8.13
C ALA A 78 4.10 -0.48 7.28
N GLY A 79 5.23 -0.48 6.59
CA GLY A 79 5.57 0.58 5.64
C GLY A 79 4.55 0.68 4.50
N ASN A 80 4.20 -0.45 3.89
CA ASN A 80 3.21 -0.48 2.80
C ASN A 80 1.81 -0.01 3.25
N LEU A 81 1.42 -0.32 4.49
CA LEU A 81 0.19 0.20 5.10
C LEU A 81 0.14 1.74 5.02
N PHE A 82 1.24 2.44 5.31
CA PHE A 82 1.28 3.89 5.20
C PHE A 82 1.14 4.37 3.76
N TRP A 83 1.71 3.65 2.78
CA TRP A 83 1.48 3.99 1.38
C TRP A 83 0.00 3.83 0.99
N VAL A 84 -0.66 2.75 1.41
CA VAL A 84 -2.10 2.56 1.18
C VAL A 84 -2.92 3.66 1.85
N LEU A 85 -2.60 4.02 3.11
CA LEU A 85 -3.24 5.13 3.82
C LEU A 85 -3.11 6.44 3.06
N ALA A 86 -1.94 6.71 2.45
CA ALA A 86 -1.72 7.93 1.69
C ALA A 86 -2.65 7.98 0.47
N TYR A 87 -2.54 7.01 -0.44
CA TYR A 87 -3.28 7.08 -1.70
C TYR A 87 -4.80 6.86 -1.52
N ASP A 88 -5.21 6.03 -0.56
CA ASP A 88 -6.65 5.82 -0.34
C ASP A 88 -7.29 7.01 0.41
N THR A 89 -6.48 7.81 1.14
CA THR A 89 -6.95 9.10 1.64
C THR A 89 -7.10 10.12 0.52
N GLU A 90 -6.21 10.13 -0.49
CA GLU A 90 -6.38 10.94 -1.71
C GLU A 90 -7.71 10.59 -2.40
N TYR A 91 -8.04 9.29 -2.50
CA TYR A 91 -9.33 8.85 -3.05
C TYR A 91 -10.50 9.25 -2.15
N ALA A 92 -10.38 9.11 -0.84
CA ALA A 92 -11.41 9.53 0.12
C ALA A 92 -11.69 11.05 0.07
N MET A 93 -10.70 11.87 -0.34
CA MET A 93 -10.91 13.31 -0.59
C MET A 93 -11.78 13.56 -1.83
N VAL A 94 -11.74 12.67 -2.83
CA VAL A 94 -12.61 12.75 -4.02
C VAL A 94 -14.08 12.56 -3.67
N ASP A 95 -14.36 11.61 -2.79
CA ASP A 95 -15.72 11.18 -2.45
C ASP A 95 -16.25 11.86 -1.18
N ARG A 96 -15.48 12.77 -0.56
CA ARG A 96 -15.76 13.34 0.76
C ARG A 96 -17.16 13.91 0.91
N ASP A 97 -17.62 14.70 -0.06
CA ASP A 97 -18.93 15.36 0.03
C ASP A 97 -20.09 14.36 -0.12
N ASP A 98 -19.87 13.33 -0.93
CA ASP A 98 -20.84 12.25 -1.14
C ASP A 98 -20.89 11.34 0.10
N ASP A 99 -19.75 10.99 0.67
CA ASP A 99 -19.61 10.17 1.88
C ASP A 99 -20.24 10.86 3.11
N LEU A 100 -20.09 12.18 3.24
CA LEU A 100 -20.75 12.96 4.30
C LEU A 100 -22.28 12.88 4.20
N ARG A 101 -22.85 12.93 2.98
CA ARG A 101 -24.29 12.88 2.76
C ARG A 101 -24.90 11.52 3.15
N ILE A 102 -24.16 10.43 2.95
CA ILE A 102 -24.64 9.08 3.25
C ILE A 102 -24.17 8.56 4.60
N GLY A 103 -23.45 9.37 5.39
CA GLY A 103 -22.96 9.01 6.72
C GLY A 103 -21.84 7.97 6.74
N MET A 104 -21.06 7.85 5.65
CA MET A 104 -19.90 6.97 5.60
C MET A 104 -18.71 7.57 6.37
N LYS A 105 -17.91 6.69 6.97
CA LYS A 105 -16.68 7.07 7.66
C LYS A 105 -15.50 6.88 6.71
N THR A 106 -14.64 7.90 6.61
CA THR A 106 -13.42 7.85 5.80
C THR A 106 -12.28 8.61 6.47
N SER A 107 -11.05 8.34 6.05
CA SER A 107 -9.87 9.06 6.53
C SER A 107 -9.94 10.56 6.23
N ALA A 108 -10.43 10.95 5.04
CA ALA A 108 -10.58 12.37 4.67
C ALA A 108 -11.56 13.11 5.57
N ILE A 109 -12.65 12.45 6.02
CA ILE A 109 -13.61 13.01 6.99
C ILE A 109 -12.98 13.07 8.38
N THR A 110 -12.36 12.00 8.83
CA THR A 110 -11.75 11.87 10.16
C THR A 110 -10.60 12.86 10.38
N LEU A 111 -9.74 13.03 9.38
CA LEU A 111 -8.59 13.94 9.42
C LEU A 111 -9.01 15.41 9.19
N GLY A 112 -10.09 15.63 8.49
CA GLY A 112 -10.61 16.98 8.23
C GLY A 112 -9.59 17.86 7.52
N ARG A 113 -9.14 18.94 8.16
CA ARG A 113 -8.13 19.86 7.60
C ARG A 113 -6.70 19.30 7.65
N LEU A 114 -6.48 18.22 8.39
CA LEU A 114 -5.19 17.54 8.50
C LEU A 114 -5.00 16.45 7.44
N ASP A 115 -5.93 16.27 6.51
CA ASP A 115 -5.88 15.25 5.46
C ASP A 115 -4.59 15.37 4.62
N VAL A 116 -4.29 16.54 4.06
CA VAL A 116 -3.09 16.77 3.23
C VAL A 116 -1.78 16.58 4.02
N PRO A 117 -1.58 17.21 5.22
CA PRO A 117 -0.41 16.93 6.04
C PRO A 117 -0.26 15.45 6.42
N ALA A 118 -1.35 14.76 6.72
CA ALA A 118 -1.33 13.35 7.07
C ALA A 118 -0.90 12.48 5.88
N ILE A 119 -1.40 12.75 4.67
CA ILE A 119 -0.96 12.07 3.44
C ILE A 119 0.56 12.22 3.26
N MET A 120 1.10 13.43 3.44
CA MET A 120 2.54 13.65 3.32
C MET A 120 3.34 12.90 4.41
N LEU A 121 2.82 12.86 5.64
CA LEU A 121 3.41 12.07 6.72
C LEU A 121 3.37 10.57 6.40
N PHE A 122 2.28 10.07 5.82
CA PHE A 122 2.16 8.68 5.42
C PHE A 122 3.15 8.31 4.32
N TYR A 123 3.35 9.16 3.30
CA TYR A 123 4.40 8.94 2.29
C TYR A 123 5.80 8.94 2.91
N ALA A 124 6.08 9.90 3.80
CA ALA A 124 7.36 9.95 4.50
C ALA A 124 7.59 8.70 5.36
N ALA A 125 6.58 8.24 6.10
CA ALA A 125 6.64 7.01 6.89
C ALA A 125 6.88 5.78 6.00
N TYR A 126 6.14 5.65 4.88
CA TYR A 126 6.34 4.58 3.91
C TYR A 126 7.79 4.51 3.44
N LEU A 127 8.31 5.60 2.88
CA LEU A 127 9.66 5.62 2.31
C LEU A 127 10.72 5.41 3.39
N SER A 128 10.57 6.03 4.57
CA SER A 128 11.52 5.87 5.67
C SER A 128 11.57 4.44 6.20
N ILE A 129 10.42 3.81 6.42
CA ILE A 129 10.36 2.42 6.90
C ILE A 129 11.00 1.48 5.88
N TRP A 130 10.73 1.66 4.59
CA TRP A 130 11.30 0.81 3.54
C TRP A 130 12.81 1.01 3.39
N VAL A 131 13.32 2.24 3.46
CA VAL A 131 14.77 2.51 3.46
C VAL A 131 15.46 1.86 4.66
N LEU A 132 14.87 1.98 5.85
CA LEU A 132 15.43 1.37 7.06
C LEU A 132 15.36 -0.15 7.03
N ALA A 133 14.24 -0.72 6.55
CA ALA A 133 14.07 -2.16 6.43
C ALA A 133 15.00 -2.80 5.40
N LEU A 134 15.34 -2.06 4.34
CA LEU A 134 16.21 -2.49 3.26
C LEU A 134 17.56 -1.77 3.31
N SER A 135 18.07 -1.53 4.52
CA SER A 135 19.33 -0.80 4.75
C SER A 135 20.54 -1.42 4.01
N ASP A 136 20.55 -2.74 3.82
CA ASP A 136 21.58 -3.44 3.04
C ASP A 136 21.59 -2.95 1.57
N MET A 137 20.47 -2.49 1.05
CA MET A 137 20.34 -1.91 -0.30
C MET A 137 20.67 -0.42 -0.34
N ALA A 138 20.82 0.25 0.81
CA ALA A 138 21.15 1.67 0.86
C ALA A 138 22.55 2.01 0.30
N GLN A 139 23.38 1.00 0.03
CA GLN A 139 24.64 1.16 -0.71
C GLN A 139 24.45 1.19 -2.23
N SER A 140 23.31 0.77 -2.74
CA SER A 140 22.98 0.82 -4.17
C SER A 140 22.51 2.23 -4.56
N ALA A 141 23.26 2.87 -5.44
CA ALA A 141 22.87 4.17 -6.01
C ALA A 141 21.50 4.11 -6.70
N ILE A 142 21.18 2.99 -7.36
CA ILE A 142 19.90 2.79 -8.04
C ILE A 142 18.74 2.79 -7.06
N PHE A 143 18.89 2.09 -5.93
CA PHE A 143 17.86 2.09 -4.89
C PHE A 143 17.65 3.50 -4.33
N LEU A 144 18.73 4.23 -4.01
CA LEU A 144 18.63 5.59 -3.51
C LEU A 144 18.02 6.55 -4.53
N ILE A 145 18.37 6.42 -5.81
CA ILE A 145 17.73 7.20 -6.89
C ILE A 145 16.23 6.90 -6.96
N ALA A 146 15.83 5.62 -6.90
CA ALA A 146 14.43 5.24 -6.90
C ALA A 146 13.65 5.83 -5.71
N ILE A 147 14.23 5.80 -4.51
CA ILE A 147 13.64 6.44 -3.32
C ILE A 147 13.54 7.97 -3.52
N GLY A 148 14.57 8.60 -4.06
CA GLY A 148 14.56 10.04 -4.38
C GLY A 148 13.46 10.41 -5.39
N VAL A 149 13.29 9.59 -6.44
CA VAL A 149 12.21 9.77 -7.42
C VAL A 149 10.84 9.59 -6.76
N ALA A 150 10.67 8.56 -5.92
CA ALA A 150 9.42 8.34 -5.19
C ALA A 150 9.10 9.51 -4.23
N ALA A 151 10.11 10.08 -3.56
CA ALA A 151 9.95 11.27 -2.74
C ALA A 151 9.52 12.49 -3.60
N GLY A 152 10.13 12.66 -4.77
CA GLY A 152 9.72 13.69 -5.74
C GLY A 152 8.27 13.52 -6.21
N GLN A 153 7.84 12.27 -6.44
CA GLN A 153 6.43 11.96 -6.75
C GLN A 153 5.49 12.34 -5.59
N ALA A 154 5.87 12.07 -4.34
CA ALA A 154 5.07 12.49 -3.18
C ALA A 154 4.93 14.03 -3.12
N VAL A 155 6.00 14.77 -3.37
CA VAL A 155 5.93 16.25 -3.46
C VAL A 155 5.03 16.70 -4.62
N TRP A 156 5.09 16.02 -5.76
CA TRP A 156 4.19 16.30 -6.87
C TRP A 156 2.72 16.02 -6.49
N HIS A 157 2.42 14.91 -5.82
CA HIS A 157 1.08 14.62 -5.30
C HIS A 157 0.58 15.74 -4.37
N TRP A 158 1.45 16.25 -3.46
CA TRP A 158 1.11 17.42 -2.65
C TRP A 158 0.63 18.61 -3.50
N THR A 159 1.29 18.92 -4.63
CA THR A 159 0.85 20.01 -5.51
C THR A 159 -0.53 19.80 -6.09
N LEU A 160 -0.92 18.54 -6.33
CA LEU A 160 -2.23 18.17 -6.87
C LEU A 160 -3.34 18.25 -5.81
N ILE A 161 -3.03 17.82 -4.55
CA ILE A 161 -4.05 17.68 -3.50
C ILE A 161 -4.17 18.90 -2.56
N ARG A 162 -3.18 19.79 -2.51
CA ARG A 162 -3.12 20.91 -1.54
C ARG A 162 -4.35 21.81 -1.53
N HIS A 163 -5.04 21.95 -2.64
CA HIS A 163 -6.26 22.73 -2.78
C HIS A 163 -7.54 21.90 -2.63
N ARG A 164 -7.43 20.60 -2.40
CA ARG A 164 -8.54 19.66 -2.22
C ARG A 164 -9.53 19.63 -3.40
N ALA A 165 -9.08 20.05 -4.60
CA ALA A 165 -9.89 19.94 -5.80
C ALA A 165 -10.10 18.47 -6.16
N ARG A 166 -11.36 18.08 -6.44
CA ARG A 166 -11.75 16.68 -6.74
C ARG A 166 -10.89 16.07 -7.84
N ASP A 167 -10.68 16.78 -8.94
CA ASP A 167 -9.88 16.31 -10.07
C ASP A 167 -8.40 16.13 -9.70
N GLY A 168 -7.85 17.04 -8.89
CA GLY A 168 -6.49 16.95 -8.39
C GLY A 168 -6.27 15.72 -7.51
N CYS A 169 -7.18 15.49 -6.56
CA CYS A 169 -7.14 14.33 -5.68
C CYS A 169 -7.30 13.02 -6.46
N PHE A 170 -8.23 12.97 -7.42
CA PHE A 170 -8.40 11.79 -8.27
C PHE A 170 -7.19 11.52 -9.17
N ARG A 171 -6.57 12.58 -9.69
CA ARG A 171 -5.33 12.45 -10.47
C ARG A 171 -4.18 11.91 -9.62
N ALA A 172 -3.99 12.42 -8.40
CA ALA A 172 -2.98 11.93 -7.47
C ALA A 172 -3.19 10.43 -7.18
N PHE A 173 -4.40 10.04 -6.76
CA PHE A 173 -4.77 8.65 -6.55
C PHE A 173 -4.43 7.75 -7.75
N ARG A 174 -4.81 8.16 -8.95
CA ARG A 174 -4.55 7.37 -10.17
C ARG A 174 -3.08 7.22 -10.50
N LEU A 175 -2.25 8.17 -10.14
CA LEU A 175 -0.81 8.17 -10.43
C LEU A 175 0.02 7.40 -9.39
N ASN A 176 -0.58 7.00 -8.28
CA ASN A 176 0.12 6.31 -7.19
C ASN A 176 0.78 4.99 -7.59
N HIS A 177 0.27 4.30 -8.61
CA HIS A 177 0.91 3.08 -9.12
C HIS A 177 2.36 3.33 -9.59
N TRP A 178 2.68 4.54 -10.06
CA TRP A 178 4.04 4.89 -10.44
C TRP A 178 4.99 4.96 -9.25
N MET A 179 4.51 5.39 -8.08
CA MET A 179 5.32 5.38 -6.87
C MET A 179 5.72 3.95 -6.48
N GLY A 180 4.75 3.03 -6.45
CA GLY A 180 5.03 1.61 -6.20
C GLY A 180 5.94 1.00 -7.27
N ALA A 181 5.71 1.29 -8.55
CA ALA A 181 6.55 0.83 -9.64
C ALA A 181 8.00 1.34 -9.54
N THR A 182 8.19 2.59 -9.12
CA THR A 182 9.51 3.21 -8.93
C THR A 182 10.28 2.49 -7.81
N VAL A 183 9.67 2.33 -6.64
CA VAL A 183 10.32 1.66 -5.51
C VAL A 183 10.61 0.19 -5.84
N PHE A 184 9.64 -0.53 -6.38
CA PHE A 184 9.82 -1.93 -6.79
C PHE A 184 10.88 -2.08 -7.87
N GLY A 185 10.88 -1.23 -8.89
CA GLY A 185 11.88 -1.23 -9.94
C GLY A 185 13.29 -0.97 -9.39
N GLY A 186 13.43 -0.03 -8.46
CA GLY A 186 14.70 0.21 -7.77
C GLY A 186 15.23 -1.01 -7.02
N ILE A 187 14.35 -1.74 -6.32
CA ILE A 187 14.70 -2.98 -5.62
C ILE A 187 15.16 -4.06 -6.62
N VAL A 188 14.35 -4.30 -7.65
CA VAL A 188 14.65 -5.35 -8.65
C VAL A 188 15.96 -5.08 -9.37
N LEU A 189 16.16 -3.85 -9.85
CA LEU A 189 17.37 -3.46 -10.57
C LEU A 189 18.62 -3.53 -9.68
N SER A 190 18.51 -3.09 -8.43
CA SER A 190 19.62 -3.19 -7.48
C SER A 190 20.05 -4.65 -7.23
N HIS A 191 19.08 -5.55 -7.05
CA HIS A 191 19.38 -6.98 -6.92
C HIS A 191 19.95 -7.59 -8.18
N ALA A 192 19.42 -7.24 -9.35
CA ALA A 192 19.89 -7.77 -10.62
C ALA A 192 21.36 -7.38 -10.91
N LEU A 193 21.73 -6.13 -10.61
CA LEU A 193 23.12 -5.67 -10.79
C LEU A 193 24.06 -6.30 -9.76
N ALA A 194 23.67 -6.37 -8.51
CA ALA A 194 24.46 -7.06 -7.49
C ALA A 194 24.73 -8.53 -7.87
N ALA A 195 23.72 -9.23 -8.44
CA ALA A 195 23.88 -10.59 -8.93
C ALA A 195 24.79 -10.70 -10.17
N ALA A 196 24.88 -9.62 -10.98
CA ALA A 196 25.78 -9.54 -12.14
C ALA A 196 27.23 -9.11 -11.77
N GLY A 197 27.49 -8.78 -10.50
CA GLY A 197 28.82 -8.36 -10.03
C GLY A 197 29.17 -6.91 -10.40
N VAL A 198 28.17 -6.08 -10.67
CA VAL A 198 28.30 -4.65 -11.03
C VAL A 198 27.85 -3.76 -9.86
#